data_6694b3a8155d16ed932fd6bec1c692cd
#
_entry.id   6694b3a8155d16ed932fd6bec1c692cd
#
_cell.length_a   1.000
_cell.length_b   1.000
_cell.length_c   1.000
_cell.angle_alpha   90.00
_cell.angle_beta   90.00
_cell.angle_gamma   90.00
#
_symmetry.space_group_name_H-M   'P 1'
#
loop_
_entity.id
_entity.type
_entity.pdbx_description
1 polymer ?
#
loop_
_entity_poly.entity_id
_entity_poly.type
_entity_poly.pdbx_seq_one_letter_code
_entity_poly.pdbx_strand_id
1 'polypeptide(L)'
;MSKVEKENLVVKHNALINATSKYKYETNELKLICTLISNIDNQKDKGFDIKYMNLRDLNFSEKDITNVEYITNLCESIMSKPFKIGKGVFNWFSGLVYDNGVIEYAFDKRLKPYLLELKDNFTRYNISNILKLRSSYSIQIFELLSQYKTIGTRSITIDEFRKLLKIPKTYKNNDLKRLIEGVQKDLKNNTTLSFEFSFKKLGK
;
A
#
# COMPACT_ATOMS: atom_id res chain seq x y z
N MET A 1 -29.76 18.68 -0.68
CA MET A 1 -28.95 17.92 0.28
C MET A 1 -27.69 17.48 -0.44
N SER A 2 -26.55 18.09 -0.14
CA SER A 2 -25.26 17.76 -0.74
C SER A 2 -24.90 16.32 -0.33
N LYS A 3 -24.67 15.44 -1.33
CA LYS A 3 -23.96 14.18 -1.08
C LYS A 3 -22.62 14.55 -0.48
N VAL A 4 -22.44 14.28 0.80
CA VAL A 4 -21.10 14.23 1.40
C VAL A 4 -20.37 13.14 0.64
N GLU A 5 -19.44 13.52 -0.24
CA GLU A 5 -18.55 12.56 -0.90
C GLU A 5 -17.84 11.80 0.23
N LYS A 6 -18.08 10.51 0.29
CA LYS A 6 -17.43 9.64 1.26
C LYS A 6 -15.92 9.74 0.96
N GLU A 7 -15.17 10.39 1.84
CA GLU A 7 -13.71 10.42 1.70
C GLU A 7 -13.20 8.99 1.68
N ASN A 8 -12.70 8.54 0.53
CA ASN A 8 -12.13 7.21 0.37
C ASN A 8 -10.74 7.18 1.03
N LEU A 9 -10.74 7.00 2.35
CA LEU A 9 -9.52 7.01 3.16
C LEU A 9 -8.97 5.58 3.33
N VAL A 10 -7.70 5.44 3.06
CA VAL A 10 -6.93 4.28 3.50
C VAL A 10 -6.47 4.54 4.92
N VAL A 11 -6.81 3.65 5.84
CA VAL A 11 -6.37 3.72 7.25
C VAL A 11 -5.70 2.39 7.61
N LYS A 12 -4.43 2.46 8.01
CA LYS A 12 -3.61 1.28 8.37
C LYS A 12 -2.84 1.53 9.65
N HIS A 13 -2.77 0.54 10.52
CA HIS A 13 -1.80 0.55 11.61
C HIS A 13 -0.37 0.61 11.05
N ASN A 14 0.52 1.37 11.72
CA ASN A 14 1.90 1.57 11.24
C ASN A 14 2.70 0.26 11.15
N ALA A 15 2.34 -0.77 11.92
CA ALA A 15 2.94 -2.10 11.80
C ALA A 15 2.69 -2.75 10.42
N LEU A 16 1.54 -2.48 9.77
CA LEU A 16 1.28 -2.95 8.39
C LEU A 16 2.15 -2.23 7.38
N ILE A 17 2.31 -0.92 7.52
CA ILE A 17 3.16 -0.13 6.61
C ILE A 17 4.64 -0.54 6.75
N ASN A 18 5.07 -0.88 7.96
CA ASN A 18 6.42 -1.37 8.23
C ASN A 18 6.55 -2.92 8.11
N ALA A 19 5.52 -3.60 7.66
CA ALA A 19 5.55 -5.04 7.44
C ALA A 19 6.59 -5.44 6.40
N THR A 20 7.19 -6.61 6.58
CA THR A 20 8.19 -7.13 5.65
C THR A 20 7.67 -8.37 4.93
N SER A 21 7.97 -8.51 3.64
CA SER A 21 7.68 -9.71 2.87
C SER A 21 8.95 -10.29 2.27
N LYS A 22 8.94 -11.52 1.81
CA LYS A 22 9.96 -12.09 0.93
C LYS A 22 9.75 -11.62 -0.52
N TYR A 23 8.54 -11.25 -0.84
CA TYR A 23 8.10 -10.90 -2.18
C TYR A 23 8.04 -9.39 -2.36
N LYS A 24 8.32 -8.94 -3.57
CA LYS A 24 8.05 -7.56 -3.98
C LYS A 24 6.61 -7.49 -4.48
N TYR A 25 5.87 -6.51 -3.99
CA TYR A 25 4.57 -6.17 -4.57
C TYR A 25 4.74 -5.28 -5.78
N GLU A 26 3.97 -5.54 -6.82
CA GLU A 26 3.91 -4.70 -8.00
C GLU A 26 2.95 -3.51 -7.80
N THR A 27 3.02 -2.54 -8.69
CA THR A 27 2.27 -1.27 -8.54
C THR A 27 0.77 -1.51 -8.46
N ASN A 28 0.21 -2.32 -9.36
CA ASN A 28 -1.22 -2.57 -9.41
C ASN A 28 -1.72 -3.48 -8.28
N GLU A 29 -0.87 -4.36 -7.74
CA GLU A 29 -1.18 -5.11 -6.52
C GLU A 29 -1.37 -4.18 -5.32
N LEU A 30 -0.44 -3.24 -5.12
CA LEU A 30 -0.55 -2.27 -4.02
C LEU A 30 -1.75 -1.33 -4.21
N LYS A 31 -2.03 -0.90 -5.43
CA LYS A 31 -3.22 -0.10 -5.73
C LYS A 31 -4.50 -0.86 -5.41
N LEU A 32 -4.62 -2.12 -5.82
CA LEU A 32 -5.77 -2.96 -5.50
C LEU A 32 -5.92 -3.12 -3.99
N ILE A 33 -4.87 -3.54 -3.28
CA ILE A 33 -4.90 -3.71 -1.83
C ILE A 33 -5.34 -2.42 -1.13
N CYS A 34 -4.75 -1.27 -1.47
CA CYS A 34 -5.10 0.01 -0.86
C CYS A 34 -6.54 0.43 -1.16
N THR A 35 -7.03 0.17 -2.38
CA THR A 35 -8.42 0.47 -2.76
C THR A 35 -9.39 -0.39 -1.96
N LEU A 36 -9.13 -1.69 -1.83
CA LEU A 36 -9.98 -2.57 -1.02
C LEU A 36 -9.96 -2.17 0.47
N ILE A 37 -8.81 -1.72 1.01
CA ILE A 37 -8.72 -1.18 2.37
C ILE A 37 -9.54 0.11 2.52
N SER A 38 -9.56 1.00 1.52
CA SER A 38 -10.33 2.25 1.59
C SER A 38 -11.85 2.04 1.66
N ASN A 39 -12.33 0.82 1.35
CA ASN A 39 -13.73 0.42 1.50
C ASN A 39 -14.08 -0.12 2.90
N ILE A 40 -13.13 -0.20 3.80
CA ILE A 40 -13.41 -0.55 5.20
C ILE A 40 -14.09 0.66 5.87
N ASP A 41 -15.28 0.43 6.40
CA ASP A 41 -16.00 1.43 7.20
C ASP A 41 -15.79 1.13 8.68
N ASN A 42 -14.84 1.79 9.31
CA ASN A 42 -14.49 1.56 10.71
C ASN A 42 -15.63 1.85 11.71
N GLN A 43 -16.71 2.52 11.28
CA GLN A 43 -17.90 2.76 12.12
C GLN A 43 -18.92 1.63 11.97
N LYS A 44 -19.04 1.01 10.81
CA LYS A 44 -20.05 0.01 10.50
C LYS A 44 -19.52 -1.42 10.53
N ASP A 45 -18.29 -1.61 10.03
CA ASP A 45 -17.68 -2.94 9.92
C ASP A 45 -17.24 -3.42 11.31
N LYS A 46 -17.84 -4.49 11.79
CA LYS A 46 -17.45 -5.16 13.06
C LYS A 46 -16.51 -6.34 12.85
N GLY A 47 -16.34 -6.75 11.61
CA GLY A 47 -15.50 -7.86 11.16
C GLY A 47 -15.15 -7.72 9.69
N PHE A 48 -14.56 -8.77 9.14
CA PHE A 48 -14.25 -8.86 7.72
C PHE A 48 -15.19 -9.87 7.05
N ASP A 49 -16.41 -9.41 6.80
CA ASP A 49 -17.36 -10.14 5.98
C ASP A 49 -16.95 -10.07 4.51
N ILE A 50 -17.50 -10.96 3.69
CA ILE A 50 -17.31 -10.94 2.24
C ILE A 50 -17.88 -9.63 1.69
N LYS A 51 -17.07 -8.94 0.91
CA LYS A 51 -17.42 -7.69 0.23
C LYS A 51 -17.24 -7.85 -1.28
N TYR A 52 -17.91 -7.00 -2.02
CA TYR A 52 -17.90 -6.98 -3.48
C TYR A 52 -17.50 -5.58 -3.97
N MET A 53 -16.67 -5.52 -5.00
CA MET A 53 -16.25 -4.28 -5.64
C MET A 53 -16.29 -4.43 -7.15
N ASN A 54 -16.91 -3.48 -7.85
CA ASN A 54 -16.87 -3.45 -9.29
C ASN A 54 -15.46 -3.00 -9.75
N LEU A 55 -14.89 -3.68 -10.74
CA LEU A 55 -13.58 -3.31 -11.30
C LEU A 55 -13.51 -1.90 -11.86
N ARG A 56 -14.63 -1.36 -12.33
CA ARG A 56 -14.69 0.03 -12.82
C ARG A 56 -14.45 1.07 -11.74
N ASP A 57 -14.64 0.70 -10.47
CA ASP A 57 -14.34 1.56 -9.33
C ASP A 57 -12.84 1.55 -8.99
N LEU A 58 -12.08 0.61 -9.59
CA LEU A 58 -10.63 0.60 -9.58
C LEU A 58 -10.13 1.57 -10.65
N ASN A 59 -9.25 2.47 -10.29
CA ASN A 59 -8.66 3.41 -11.23
C ASN A 59 -7.55 2.72 -12.09
N PHE A 60 -7.88 1.58 -12.68
CA PHE A 60 -7.05 0.86 -13.65
C PHE A 60 -7.40 1.33 -15.06
N SER A 61 -6.51 1.08 -16.03
CA SER A 61 -6.81 1.36 -17.42
C SER A 61 -7.96 0.47 -17.91
N GLU A 62 -8.77 0.96 -18.86
CA GLU A 62 -9.82 0.13 -19.49
C GLU A 62 -9.27 -1.18 -20.05
N LYS A 63 -8.06 -1.14 -20.60
CA LYS A 63 -7.37 -2.33 -21.11
C LYS A 63 -7.11 -3.36 -20.01
N ASP A 64 -6.73 -2.91 -18.81
CA ASP A 64 -6.46 -3.81 -17.70
C ASP A 64 -7.75 -4.43 -17.15
N ILE A 65 -8.80 -3.63 -16.96
CA ILE A 65 -10.08 -4.10 -16.40
C ILE A 65 -10.87 -5.02 -17.36
N THR A 66 -10.62 -4.96 -18.66
CA THR A 66 -11.25 -5.86 -19.65
C THR A 66 -10.46 -7.15 -19.84
N ASN A 67 -9.24 -7.25 -19.33
CA ASN A 67 -8.42 -8.44 -19.43
C ASN A 67 -8.63 -9.36 -18.23
N VAL A 68 -9.51 -10.33 -18.39
CA VAL A 68 -9.88 -11.31 -17.34
C VAL A 68 -8.66 -12.05 -16.81
N GLU A 69 -7.79 -12.53 -17.69
CA GLU A 69 -6.56 -13.26 -17.32
C GLU A 69 -5.63 -12.38 -16.48
N TYR A 70 -5.46 -11.11 -16.87
CA TYR A 70 -4.64 -10.17 -16.12
C TYR A 70 -5.16 -9.97 -14.69
N ILE A 71 -6.47 -9.76 -14.51
CA ILE A 71 -7.06 -9.55 -13.18
C ILE A 71 -7.01 -10.83 -12.33
N THR A 72 -7.26 -11.99 -12.93
CA THR A 72 -7.13 -13.28 -12.24
C THR A 72 -5.69 -13.48 -11.74
N ASN A 73 -4.70 -13.29 -12.62
CA ASN A 73 -3.28 -13.38 -12.26
C ASN A 73 -2.87 -12.36 -11.17
N LEU A 74 -3.46 -11.15 -11.20
CA LEU A 74 -3.24 -10.13 -10.17
C LEU A 74 -3.76 -10.61 -8.80
N CYS A 75 -4.94 -11.19 -8.74
CA CYS A 75 -5.51 -11.75 -7.51
C CYS A 75 -4.66 -12.91 -6.98
N GLU A 76 -4.29 -13.86 -7.83
CA GLU A 76 -3.42 -15.00 -7.47
C GLU A 76 -2.06 -14.54 -6.97
N SER A 77 -1.47 -13.56 -7.63
CA SER A 77 -0.18 -12.99 -7.24
C SER A 77 -0.25 -12.35 -5.85
N ILE A 78 -1.30 -11.61 -5.52
CA ILE A 78 -1.51 -11.03 -4.19
C ILE A 78 -1.66 -12.14 -3.15
N MET A 79 -2.46 -13.17 -3.42
CA MET A 79 -2.72 -14.28 -2.50
C MET A 79 -1.46 -15.12 -2.24
N SER A 80 -0.53 -15.19 -3.17
CA SER A 80 0.75 -15.91 -3.05
C SER A 80 1.83 -15.17 -2.27
N LYS A 81 1.60 -13.92 -1.84
CA LYS A 81 2.62 -13.04 -1.24
C LYS A 81 2.35 -12.76 0.25
N PRO A 82 2.66 -13.70 1.16
CA PRO A 82 2.56 -13.43 2.59
C PRO A 82 3.56 -12.37 3.05
N PHE A 83 3.21 -11.70 4.14
CA PHE A 83 4.05 -10.70 4.80
C PHE A 83 4.15 -10.97 6.31
N LYS A 84 5.10 -10.31 6.97
CA LYS A 84 5.38 -10.49 8.40
C LYS A 84 5.14 -9.21 9.18
N ILE A 85 4.46 -9.36 10.32
CA ILE A 85 4.38 -8.34 11.38
C ILE A 85 4.90 -9.02 12.65
N GLY A 86 6.02 -8.57 13.17
CA GLY A 86 6.68 -9.21 14.29
C GLY A 86 7.00 -10.68 14.00
N LYS A 87 6.48 -11.60 14.81
CA LYS A 87 6.62 -13.07 14.64
C LYS A 87 5.52 -13.68 13.75
N GLY A 88 4.44 -12.93 13.47
CA GLY A 88 3.30 -13.41 12.68
C GLY A 88 3.55 -13.36 11.18
N VAL A 89 2.96 -14.33 10.47
CA VAL A 89 2.91 -14.37 8.99
C VAL A 89 1.45 -14.26 8.59
N PHE A 90 1.16 -13.34 7.68
CA PHE A 90 -0.19 -12.97 7.29
C PHE A 90 -0.33 -12.93 5.76
N ASN A 91 -1.53 -13.16 5.28
CA ASN A 91 -1.99 -12.73 3.96
C ASN A 91 -2.93 -11.53 4.11
N TRP A 92 -3.10 -10.74 3.03
CA TRP A 92 -4.05 -9.63 3.04
C TRP A 92 -5.49 -10.13 3.13
N PHE A 93 -5.80 -11.19 2.39
CA PHE A 93 -7.15 -11.70 2.23
C PHE A 93 -7.24 -13.17 2.63
N SER A 94 -8.38 -13.58 3.15
CA SER A 94 -8.78 -14.98 3.29
C SER A 94 -9.36 -15.55 2.00
N GLY A 95 -9.87 -14.68 1.13
CA GLY A 95 -10.33 -14.98 -0.22
C GLY A 95 -10.29 -13.73 -1.09
N LEU A 96 -9.94 -13.90 -2.35
CA LEU A 96 -9.91 -12.86 -3.37
C LEU A 96 -10.25 -13.51 -4.72
N VAL A 97 -11.45 -13.25 -5.21
CA VAL A 97 -12.00 -13.89 -6.41
C VAL A 97 -12.44 -12.82 -7.40
N TYR A 98 -12.10 -13.01 -8.66
CA TYR A 98 -12.61 -12.20 -9.74
C TYR A 98 -13.66 -12.98 -10.54
N ASP A 99 -14.82 -12.41 -10.71
CA ASP A 99 -15.88 -12.95 -11.56
C ASP A 99 -16.67 -11.81 -12.23
N ASN A 100 -16.86 -11.91 -13.55
CA ASN A 100 -17.72 -11.04 -14.34
C ASN A 100 -17.62 -9.52 -14.05
N GLY A 101 -16.41 -9.01 -13.90
CA GLY A 101 -16.16 -7.57 -13.64
C GLY A 101 -16.28 -7.16 -12.18
N VAL A 102 -16.46 -8.12 -11.27
CA VAL A 102 -16.58 -7.90 -9.83
C VAL A 102 -15.46 -8.63 -9.10
N ILE A 103 -14.86 -7.97 -8.13
CA ILE A 103 -13.96 -8.61 -7.16
C ILE A 103 -14.74 -8.87 -5.89
N GLU A 104 -14.87 -10.17 -5.55
CA GLU A 104 -15.29 -10.63 -4.24
C GLU A 104 -14.05 -10.77 -3.36
N TYR A 105 -14.09 -10.24 -2.14
CA TYR A 105 -12.96 -10.31 -1.24
C TYR A 105 -13.36 -10.34 0.24
N ALA A 106 -12.53 -10.98 1.04
CA ALA A 106 -12.58 -10.90 2.50
C ALA A 106 -11.16 -10.76 3.04
N PHE A 107 -10.93 -9.79 3.93
CA PHE A 107 -9.63 -9.66 4.59
C PHE A 107 -9.37 -10.82 5.56
N ASP A 108 -8.10 -11.18 5.75
CA ASP A 108 -7.73 -12.14 6.81
C ASP A 108 -8.18 -11.59 8.18
N LYS A 109 -8.98 -12.38 8.90
CA LYS A 109 -9.55 -11.97 10.20
C LYS A 109 -8.50 -11.54 11.22
N ARG A 110 -7.27 -12.08 11.13
CA ARG A 110 -6.14 -11.70 11.97
C ARG A 110 -5.62 -10.29 11.72
N LEU A 111 -6.01 -9.64 10.61
CA LEU A 111 -5.68 -8.25 10.34
C LEU A 111 -6.62 -7.25 11.04
N LYS A 112 -7.64 -7.71 11.74
CA LYS A 112 -8.60 -6.84 12.45
C LYS A 112 -7.94 -5.79 13.36
N PRO A 113 -6.93 -6.11 14.18
CA PRO A 113 -6.23 -5.12 15.01
C PRO A 113 -5.47 -4.06 14.20
N TYR A 114 -5.16 -4.34 12.94
CA TYR A 114 -4.34 -3.48 12.08
C TYR A 114 -5.15 -2.67 11.07
N LEU A 115 -6.44 -2.99 10.86
CA LEU A 115 -7.30 -2.35 9.85
C LEU A 115 -8.63 -1.83 10.42
N LEU A 116 -9.15 -2.40 11.51
CA LEU A 116 -10.46 -2.03 12.09
C LEU A 116 -10.36 -1.47 13.50
N GLU A 117 -9.65 -2.13 14.38
CA GLU A 117 -9.56 -1.79 15.81
C GLU A 117 -8.41 -0.80 16.07
N LEU A 118 -8.35 0.26 15.28
CA LEU A 118 -7.27 1.24 15.31
C LEU A 118 -7.52 2.28 16.41
N LYS A 119 -6.74 2.21 17.48
CA LYS A 119 -6.78 3.18 18.58
C LYS A 119 -5.69 4.24 18.43
N ASP A 120 -4.47 3.80 18.14
CA ASP A 120 -3.27 4.64 18.01
C ASP A 120 -2.34 4.07 16.93
N ASN A 121 -1.21 4.72 16.69
CA ASN A 121 -0.16 4.27 15.79
C ASN A 121 -0.65 3.89 14.38
N PHE A 122 -1.60 4.66 13.84
CA PHE A 122 -2.13 4.47 12.49
C PHE A 122 -1.82 5.66 11.58
N THR A 123 -1.80 5.37 10.31
CA THR A 123 -1.62 6.35 9.23
C THR A 123 -2.89 6.40 8.39
N ARG A 124 -3.31 7.62 8.06
CA ARG A 124 -4.50 7.91 7.25
C ARG A 124 -4.12 8.78 6.05
N TYR A 125 -4.60 8.41 4.89
CA TYR A 125 -4.43 9.20 3.66
C TYR A 125 -5.55 8.92 2.66
N ASN A 126 -5.79 9.86 1.73
CA ASN A 126 -6.77 9.66 0.66
C ASN A 126 -6.19 8.70 -0.39
N ILE A 127 -7.01 7.72 -0.82
CA ILE A 127 -6.63 6.71 -1.84
C ILE A 127 -6.18 7.36 -3.15
N SER A 128 -6.70 8.54 -3.50
CA SER A 128 -6.32 9.25 -4.71
C SER A 128 -4.82 9.53 -4.82
N ASN A 129 -4.12 9.65 -3.69
CA ASN A 129 -2.66 9.80 -3.69
C ASN A 129 -1.96 8.54 -4.20
N ILE A 130 -2.48 7.35 -3.85
CA ILE A 130 -1.91 6.06 -4.27
C ILE A 130 -2.19 5.79 -5.75
N LEU A 131 -3.41 6.06 -6.19
CA LEU A 131 -3.85 5.71 -7.55
C LEU A 131 -3.06 6.45 -8.64
N LYS A 132 -2.56 7.65 -8.35
CA LYS A 132 -1.77 8.48 -9.28
C LYS A 132 -0.29 8.07 -9.33
N LEU A 133 0.22 7.34 -8.35
CA LEU A 133 1.63 6.94 -8.30
C LEU A 133 1.96 5.88 -9.35
N ARG A 134 3.18 5.96 -9.88
CA ARG A 134 3.62 5.19 -11.05
C ARG A 134 4.44 3.95 -10.72
N SER A 135 4.93 3.84 -9.48
CA SER A 135 5.75 2.70 -9.08
C SER A 135 5.40 2.17 -7.69
N SER A 136 5.63 0.89 -7.47
CA SER A 136 5.48 0.28 -6.14
C SER A 136 6.39 0.93 -5.09
N TYR A 137 7.57 1.41 -5.50
CA TYR A 137 8.46 2.17 -4.62
C TYR A 137 7.85 3.51 -4.20
N SER A 138 7.22 4.23 -5.15
CA SER A 138 6.52 5.49 -4.85
C SER A 138 5.41 5.29 -3.84
N ILE A 139 4.60 4.23 -4.00
CA ILE A 139 3.51 3.90 -3.07
C ILE A 139 4.06 3.60 -1.67
N GLN A 140 5.04 2.70 -1.58
CA GLN A 140 5.59 2.31 -0.29
C GLN A 140 6.31 3.47 0.41
N ILE A 141 7.08 4.28 -0.31
CA ILE A 141 7.76 5.47 0.27
C ILE A 141 6.73 6.52 0.69
N PHE A 142 5.66 6.74 -0.09
CA PHE A 142 4.56 7.61 0.32
C PHE A 142 3.96 7.17 1.65
N GLU A 143 3.65 5.89 1.82
CA GLU A 143 3.12 5.34 3.08
C GLU A 143 4.11 5.49 4.24
N LEU A 144 5.39 5.18 4.01
CA LEU A 144 6.45 5.33 5.01
C LEU A 144 6.64 6.78 5.47
N LEU A 145 6.54 7.75 4.57
CA LEU A 145 6.65 9.17 4.89
C LEU A 145 5.38 9.72 5.53
N SER A 146 4.21 9.22 5.13
CA SER A 146 2.92 9.62 5.70
C SER A 146 2.83 9.36 7.21
N GLN A 147 3.53 8.34 7.74
CA GLN A 147 3.62 8.07 9.17
C GLN A 147 4.31 9.21 9.94
N TYR A 148 5.17 9.97 9.28
CA TYR A 148 6.00 11.01 9.89
C TYR A 148 5.58 12.42 9.47
N LYS A 149 4.41 12.56 8.87
CA LYS A 149 3.92 13.86 8.36
C LYS A 149 3.88 14.95 9.43
N THR A 150 3.52 14.62 10.66
CA THR A 150 3.49 15.56 11.79
C THR A 150 4.86 15.79 12.41
N ILE A 151 5.75 14.79 12.37
CA ILE A 151 7.12 14.86 12.91
C ILE A 151 8.03 15.62 11.94
N GLY A 152 7.74 15.56 10.62
CA GLY A 152 8.47 16.24 9.58
C GLY A 152 9.78 15.58 9.13
N THR A 153 10.27 14.56 9.85
CA THR A 153 11.53 13.88 9.51
C THR A 153 11.50 12.40 9.85
N ARG A 154 12.20 11.59 9.06
CA ARG A 154 12.43 10.16 9.30
C ARG A 154 13.88 9.81 8.96
N SER A 155 14.56 9.15 9.88
CA SER A 155 15.86 8.52 9.63
C SER A 155 15.69 7.01 9.53
N ILE A 156 16.35 6.39 8.57
CA ILE A 156 16.31 4.94 8.35
C ILE A 156 17.68 4.48 7.84
N THR A 157 18.13 3.32 8.27
CA THR A 157 19.37 2.75 7.72
C THR A 157 19.15 2.26 6.29
N ILE A 158 20.22 2.26 5.48
CA ILE A 158 20.14 1.75 4.10
C ILE A 158 19.68 0.30 4.06
N ASP A 159 20.10 -0.52 5.02
CA ASP A 159 19.74 -1.93 5.08
C ASP A 159 18.25 -2.13 5.41
N GLU A 160 17.71 -1.37 6.36
CA GLU A 160 16.27 -1.37 6.65
C GLU A 160 15.45 -0.87 5.47
N PHE A 161 15.89 0.21 4.82
CA PHE A 161 15.24 0.75 3.63
C PHE A 161 15.18 -0.28 2.51
N ARG A 162 16.30 -0.96 2.23
CA ARG A 162 16.35 -2.05 1.25
C ARG A 162 15.44 -3.21 1.62
N LYS A 163 15.42 -3.57 2.91
CA LYS A 163 14.59 -4.67 3.41
C LYS A 163 13.10 -4.38 3.27
N LEU A 164 12.68 -3.17 3.63
CA LEU A 164 11.28 -2.75 3.53
C LEU A 164 10.79 -2.71 2.07
N LEU A 165 11.58 -2.09 1.19
CA LEU A 165 11.18 -1.85 -0.20
C LEU A 165 11.57 -2.96 -1.17
N LYS A 166 12.22 -4.02 -0.69
CA LYS A 166 12.74 -5.10 -1.56
C LYS A 166 13.66 -4.62 -2.67
N ILE A 167 14.52 -3.66 -2.34
CA ILE A 167 15.50 -3.15 -3.30
C ILE A 167 16.60 -4.22 -3.51
N PRO A 168 16.93 -4.57 -4.75
CA PRO A 168 17.96 -5.55 -5.05
C PRO A 168 19.31 -5.19 -4.42
N LYS A 169 20.04 -6.19 -3.90
CA LYS A 169 21.38 -5.99 -3.34
C LYS A 169 22.40 -5.49 -4.38
N THR A 170 22.13 -5.71 -5.65
CA THR A 170 22.96 -5.24 -6.78
C THR A 170 22.93 -3.72 -6.95
N TYR A 171 21.89 -3.03 -6.43
CA TYR A 171 21.82 -1.57 -6.48
C TYR A 171 22.93 -0.97 -5.61
N LYS A 172 23.79 -0.15 -6.23
CA LYS A 172 24.81 0.65 -5.54
C LYS A 172 24.20 1.94 -4.99
N ASN A 173 24.97 2.74 -4.26
CA ASN A 173 24.47 4.00 -3.69
C ASN A 173 23.93 4.98 -4.75
N ASN A 174 24.54 5.02 -5.94
CA ASN A 174 24.05 5.85 -7.04
C ASN A 174 22.71 5.37 -7.58
N ASP A 175 22.47 4.05 -7.61
CA ASP A 175 21.18 3.50 -8.04
C ASP A 175 20.09 3.80 -7.02
N LEU A 176 20.43 3.71 -5.72
CA LEU A 176 19.52 4.14 -4.65
C LEU A 176 19.18 5.62 -4.75
N LYS A 177 20.17 6.46 -5.00
CA LYS A 177 19.96 7.90 -5.17
C LYS A 177 18.99 8.17 -6.32
N ARG A 178 19.24 7.58 -7.50
CA ARG A 178 18.37 7.73 -8.68
C ARG A 178 16.95 7.21 -8.41
N LEU A 179 16.82 6.08 -7.70
CA LEU A 179 15.51 5.54 -7.31
C LEU A 179 14.75 6.54 -6.45
N ILE A 180 15.40 7.09 -5.40
CA ILE A 180 14.77 8.04 -4.48
C ILE A 180 14.43 9.36 -5.19
N GLU A 181 15.31 9.87 -6.05
CA GLU A 181 15.04 11.06 -6.89
C GLU A 181 13.82 10.84 -7.82
N GLY A 182 13.70 9.66 -8.41
CA GLY A 182 12.53 9.28 -9.21
C GLY A 182 11.24 9.27 -8.40
N VAL A 183 11.28 8.70 -7.19
CA VAL A 183 10.15 8.71 -6.27
C VAL A 183 9.82 10.12 -5.79
N GLN A 184 10.81 10.94 -5.46
CA GLN A 184 10.65 12.34 -5.06
C GLN A 184 9.86 13.12 -6.13
N LYS A 185 10.25 12.98 -7.39
CA LYS A 185 9.56 13.58 -8.53
C LYS A 185 8.13 13.06 -8.68
N ASP A 186 7.93 11.74 -8.54
CA ASP A 186 6.61 11.12 -8.66
C ASP A 186 5.66 11.61 -7.55
N LEU A 187 6.11 11.63 -6.29
CA LEU A 187 5.32 12.12 -5.17
C LEU A 187 4.97 13.62 -5.32
N LYS A 188 5.95 14.45 -5.63
CA LYS A 188 5.76 15.90 -5.81
C LYS A 188 4.71 16.21 -6.88
N ASN A 189 4.69 15.46 -7.97
CA ASN A 189 3.80 15.72 -9.10
C ASN A 189 2.38 15.13 -8.91
N ASN A 190 2.24 14.08 -8.12
CA ASN A 190 1.03 13.27 -8.10
C ASN A 190 0.34 13.21 -6.72
N THR A 191 0.96 13.74 -5.67
CA THR A 191 0.42 13.70 -4.30
C THR A 191 0.55 15.05 -3.60
N THR A 192 -0.02 15.14 -2.41
CA THR A 192 0.14 16.30 -1.52
C THR A 192 1.41 16.24 -0.66
N LEU A 193 2.27 15.22 -0.85
CA LEU A 193 3.47 15.00 -0.09
C LEU A 193 4.71 15.25 -0.94
N SER A 194 5.61 16.09 -0.43
CA SER A 194 6.94 16.29 -0.97
C SER A 194 7.97 16.06 0.12
N PHE A 195 9.18 15.66 -0.22
CA PHE A 195 10.25 15.42 0.74
C PHE A 195 11.61 15.70 0.15
N GLU A 196 12.57 15.99 1.02
CA GLU A 196 14.00 16.06 0.71
C GLU A 196 14.72 14.89 1.37
N PHE A 197 15.84 14.46 0.83
CA PHE A 197 16.61 13.38 1.40
C PHE A 197 18.12 13.65 1.37
N SER A 198 18.84 13.06 2.28
CA SER A 198 20.31 13.08 2.32
C SER A 198 20.85 11.75 2.84
N PHE A 199 22.05 11.39 2.38
CA PHE A 199 22.81 10.28 2.92
C PHE A 199 23.79 10.80 3.97
N LYS A 200 23.75 10.21 5.17
CA LYS A 200 24.71 10.52 6.25
C LYS A 200 25.53 9.27 6.55
N LYS A 201 26.85 9.43 6.73
CA LYS A 201 27.67 8.38 7.34
C LYS A 201 27.32 8.33 8.83
N LEU A 202 26.97 7.16 9.34
CA LEU A 202 26.96 6.94 10.78
C LEU A 202 28.43 6.99 11.23
N GLY A 203 28.76 7.92 12.13
CA GLY A 203 30.08 7.93 12.77
C GLY A 203 30.34 6.59 13.46
N LYS A 204 31.60 6.16 13.45
CA LYS A 204 32.06 5.03 14.27
C LYS A 204 31.96 5.37 15.74
#